data_8cbc9dd7310b8be3516a9e771983dbb9
#
_entry.id   8cbc9dd7310b8be3516a9e771983dbb9
#
_cell.length_a   1.000
_cell.length_b   1.000
_cell.length_c   1.000
_cell.angle_alpha   90.00
_cell.angle_beta   90.00
_cell.angle_gamma   90.00
#
_symmetry.space_group_name_H-M   'P 1'
#
loop_
_entity.id
_entity.type
_entity.pdbx_description
1 polymer ?
#
loop_
_entity_poly.entity_id
_entity_poly.type
_entity_poly.pdbx_seq_one_letter_code
_entity_poly.pdbx_strand_id
1 'polypeptide(L)'
;IDGKFDDNFPLVVWQTGSGTQSNMNANEVISNRAIEMLGGVMGSKKPVHPDDHVHMGQSSNDPFPTAMHVAIGMTARDVLIPGLQKLSAALWAKSAEFKDIIKIGRTHTQDATPLTLGQEFSGYATQVDKGIARVKMCLPDIYELAQGGTRGSGLTRAWPPLLPTSPACPL
;
A
#
# COMPACT_ATOMS: atom_id res chain seq x y z
N ILE A 1 1.39 15.55 5.04
CA ILE A 1 0.63 15.08 3.86
C ILE A 1 1.20 15.71 2.59
N ASP A 2 1.60 16.97 2.62
CA ASP A 2 2.15 17.67 1.45
C ASP A 2 3.66 17.40 1.20
N GLY A 3 4.28 16.47 1.91
CA GLY A 3 5.71 16.14 1.80
C GLY A 3 6.69 17.21 2.32
N LYS A 4 6.21 18.27 2.94
CA LYS A 4 7.07 19.39 3.39
C LYS A 4 8.06 19.04 4.49
N PHE A 5 7.85 17.89 5.14
CA PHE A 5 8.66 17.43 6.27
C PHE A 5 9.35 16.09 6.01
N ASP A 6 9.40 15.64 4.76
CA ASP A 6 9.96 14.32 4.42
C ASP A 6 11.43 14.19 4.87
N ASP A 7 12.21 15.26 4.78
CA ASP A 7 13.60 15.30 5.25
C ASP A 7 13.74 15.08 6.78
N ASN A 8 12.66 15.20 7.53
CA ASN A 8 12.65 14.95 8.98
C ASN A 8 12.39 13.48 9.33
N PHE A 9 12.30 12.59 8.33
CA PHE A 9 12.15 11.15 8.50
C PHE A 9 13.35 10.40 7.92
N PRO A 10 14.56 10.55 8.53
CA PRO A 10 15.80 10.03 7.95
C PRO A 10 16.02 8.54 8.19
N LEU A 11 15.08 7.86 8.84
CA LEU A 11 15.22 6.45 9.19
C LEU A 11 15.21 5.58 7.94
N VAL A 12 16.10 4.60 7.94
CA VAL A 12 16.23 3.61 6.87
C VAL A 12 15.58 2.29 7.26
N VAL A 13 15.46 1.37 6.30
CA VAL A 13 14.84 0.05 6.51
C VAL A 13 15.61 -0.83 7.53
N TRP A 14 16.90 -0.56 7.72
CA TRP A 14 17.78 -1.25 8.69
C TRP A 14 17.59 -0.71 10.11
N GLN A 15 16.49 -1.05 10.73
CA GLN A 15 16.13 -0.69 12.09
C GLN A 15 15.35 -1.83 12.75
N THR A 16 14.91 -1.66 14.01
CA THR A 16 14.14 -2.70 14.68
C THR A 16 12.83 -2.98 13.93
N GLY A 17 12.48 -4.25 13.75
CA GLY A 17 11.27 -4.65 13.03
C GLY A 17 9.95 -4.31 13.73
N SER A 18 10.00 -3.85 14.99
CA SER A 18 8.82 -3.44 15.76
C SER A 18 8.18 -2.12 15.28
N GLY A 19 8.90 -1.32 14.48
CA GLY A 19 8.44 -0.01 14.00
C GLY A 19 8.50 1.10 15.04
N THR A 20 9.00 0.85 16.24
CA THR A 20 9.06 1.83 17.33
C THR A 20 9.84 3.07 16.94
N GLN A 21 10.97 2.93 16.25
CA GLN A 21 11.78 4.09 15.83
C GLN A 21 11.00 4.99 14.87
N SER A 22 10.32 4.44 13.89
CA SER A 22 9.50 5.23 12.94
C SER A 22 8.35 5.92 13.66
N ASN A 23 7.67 5.22 14.57
CA ASN A 23 6.60 5.80 15.38
C ASN A 23 7.12 6.97 16.25
N MET A 24 8.24 6.78 16.94
CA MET A 24 8.83 7.82 17.77
C MET A 24 9.34 9.00 16.93
N ASN A 25 9.92 8.76 15.76
CA ASN A 25 10.29 9.83 14.83
C ASN A 25 9.06 10.68 14.43
N ALA A 26 7.95 10.05 14.11
CA ALA A 26 6.71 10.79 13.82
C ALA A 26 6.25 11.64 15.02
N ASN A 27 6.30 11.10 16.24
CA ASN A 27 5.95 11.84 17.45
C ASN A 27 6.86 13.03 17.69
N GLU A 28 8.16 12.90 17.47
CA GLU A 28 9.14 13.99 17.59
C GLU A 28 8.88 15.09 16.53
N VAL A 29 8.62 14.72 15.28
CA VAL A 29 8.31 15.69 14.22
C VAL A 29 7.02 16.46 14.55
N ILE A 30 5.98 15.79 14.99
CA ILE A 30 4.70 16.40 15.39
C ILE A 30 4.92 17.35 16.57
N SER A 31 5.63 16.89 17.62
CA SER A 31 5.92 17.68 18.81
C SER A 31 6.71 18.95 18.46
N ASN A 32 7.79 18.82 17.71
CA ASN A 32 8.64 19.94 17.34
C ASN A 32 7.90 20.95 16.45
N ARG A 33 7.06 20.48 15.53
CA ARG A 33 6.22 21.37 14.73
C ARG A 33 5.20 22.13 15.57
N ALA A 34 4.57 21.46 16.54
CA ALA A 34 3.67 22.12 17.48
C ALA A 34 4.37 23.16 18.34
N ILE A 35 5.58 22.86 18.85
CA ILE A 35 6.42 23.80 19.62
C ILE A 35 6.76 25.03 18.77
N GLU A 36 7.15 24.84 17.52
CA GLU A 36 7.47 25.94 16.60
C GLU A 36 6.24 26.84 16.38
N MET A 37 5.06 26.25 16.13
CA MET A 37 3.81 27.00 15.93
C MET A 37 3.40 27.80 17.18
N LEU A 38 3.79 27.35 18.37
CA LEU A 38 3.53 28.02 19.64
C LEU A 38 4.64 29.01 20.03
N GLY A 39 5.65 29.25 19.15
CA GLY A 39 6.74 30.16 19.39
C GLY A 39 7.79 29.66 20.40
N GLY A 40 7.82 28.35 20.68
CA GLY A 40 8.79 27.72 21.56
C GLY A 40 10.10 27.34 20.86
N VAL A 41 11.02 26.76 21.63
CA VAL A 41 12.32 26.31 21.13
C VAL A 41 12.23 24.84 20.74
N MET A 42 12.44 24.50 19.46
CA MET A 42 12.45 23.11 18.99
C MET A 42 13.47 22.28 19.76
N GLY A 43 13.12 21.03 20.04
CA GLY A 43 13.94 20.11 20.84
C GLY A 43 13.80 20.29 22.35
N SER A 44 13.15 21.37 22.83
CA SER A 44 12.96 21.63 24.27
C SER A 44 11.96 20.67 24.93
N LYS A 45 11.13 19.97 24.14
CA LYS A 45 9.98 19.17 24.63
C LYS A 45 8.95 19.98 25.41
N LYS A 46 8.96 21.28 25.24
CA LYS A 46 8.03 22.23 25.89
C LYS A 46 7.53 23.25 24.88
N PRO A 47 6.23 23.60 24.88
CA PRO A 47 5.15 23.11 25.77
C PRO A 47 4.58 21.75 25.36
N VAL A 48 5.02 21.12 24.25
CA VAL A 48 4.52 19.85 23.76
C VAL A 48 5.59 18.76 23.88
N HIS A 49 5.32 17.69 24.63
CA HIS A 49 6.20 16.55 24.79
C HIS A 49 5.83 15.44 23.81
N PRO A 50 6.77 14.79 23.12
CA PRO A 50 6.45 13.74 22.13
C PRO A 50 5.78 12.51 22.75
N ASP A 51 6.17 12.10 23.96
CA ASP A 51 5.61 10.92 24.62
C ASP A 51 4.35 11.23 25.41
N ASP A 52 4.31 12.35 26.15
CA ASP A 52 3.23 12.65 27.07
C ASP A 52 2.01 13.26 26.36
N HIS A 53 2.21 14.01 25.27
CA HIS A 53 1.16 14.75 24.59
C HIS A 53 0.82 14.19 23.20
N VAL A 54 1.79 13.62 22.48
CA VAL A 54 1.57 13.07 21.13
C VAL A 54 1.30 11.57 21.21
N HIS A 55 2.14 10.81 21.88
CA HIS A 55 2.02 9.35 21.97
C HIS A 55 0.96 8.87 22.98
N MET A 56 0.67 9.63 23.97
CA MET A 56 -0.31 9.48 25.10
C MET A 56 -0.83 8.07 25.36
N GLY A 57 -1.52 7.34 25.27
CA GLY A 57 -1.97 5.99 25.64
C GLY A 57 -1.82 4.94 24.55
N GLN A 58 -1.17 5.26 23.48
CA GLN A 58 -0.98 4.36 22.33
C GLN A 58 0.21 3.42 22.56
N SER A 59 0.34 2.41 21.71
CA SER A 59 1.53 1.59 21.60
C SER A 59 2.05 1.67 20.16
N SER A 60 3.36 1.63 19.95
CA SER A 60 3.94 1.49 18.62
C SER A 60 3.44 0.24 17.90
N ASN A 61 3.07 -0.80 18.65
CA ASN A 61 2.49 -2.02 18.11
C ASN A 61 1.05 -1.84 17.56
N ASP A 62 0.39 -0.74 17.85
CA ASP A 62 -0.89 -0.36 17.29
C ASP A 62 -0.74 0.61 16.10
N PRO A 63 -0.11 1.80 16.27
CA PRO A 63 -0.02 2.79 15.21
C PRO A 63 0.82 2.35 14.02
N PHE A 64 1.96 1.69 14.24
CA PHE A 64 2.85 1.33 13.13
C PHE A 64 2.24 0.30 12.19
N PRO A 65 1.73 -0.87 12.61
CA PRO A 65 1.05 -1.79 11.71
C PRO A 65 -0.23 -1.19 11.11
N THR A 66 -0.94 -0.34 11.83
CA THR A 66 -2.07 0.40 11.28
C THR A 66 -1.62 1.32 10.12
N ALA A 67 -0.54 2.07 10.30
CA ALA A 67 0.01 2.91 9.23
C ALA A 67 0.47 2.09 8.02
N MET A 68 1.05 0.90 8.25
CA MET A 68 1.42 -0.03 7.17
C MET A 68 0.19 -0.47 6.37
N HIS A 69 -0.88 -0.90 7.03
CA HIS A 69 -2.12 -1.32 6.39
C HIS A 69 -2.76 -0.18 5.59
N VAL A 70 -2.81 1.03 6.16
CA VAL A 70 -3.30 2.22 5.46
C VAL A 70 -2.47 2.52 4.21
N ALA A 71 -1.15 2.53 4.32
CA ALA A 71 -0.25 2.79 3.20
C ALA A 71 -0.39 1.73 2.09
N ILE A 72 -0.46 0.44 2.46
CA ILE A 72 -0.67 -0.66 1.51
C ILE A 72 -2.03 -0.52 0.82
N GLY A 73 -3.10 -0.29 1.58
CA GLY A 73 -4.46 -0.15 1.03
C GLY A 73 -4.56 1.01 0.04
N MET A 74 -4.02 2.17 0.39
CA MET A 74 -3.98 3.35 -0.49
C MET A 74 -3.16 3.08 -1.75
N THR A 75 -1.95 2.55 -1.61
CA THR A 75 -1.07 2.28 -2.75
C THR A 75 -1.63 1.19 -3.67
N ALA A 76 -2.25 0.16 -3.11
CA ALA A 76 -2.91 -0.88 -3.90
C ALA A 76 -4.07 -0.32 -4.73
N ARG A 77 -4.91 0.54 -4.11
CA ARG A 77 -6.06 1.18 -4.78
C ARG A 77 -5.63 2.19 -5.84
N ASP A 78 -4.68 3.08 -5.51
CA ASP A 78 -4.41 4.28 -6.31
C ASP A 78 -3.31 4.08 -7.34
N VAL A 79 -2.42 3.10 -7.14
CA VAL A 79 -1.25 2.87 -7.99
C VAL A 79 -1.22 1.46 -8.57
N LEU A 80 -1.24 0.42 -7.72
CA LEU A 80 -1.01 -0.96 -8.19
C LEU A 80 -2.14 -1.46 -9.08
N ILE A 81 -3.38 -1.40 -8.62
CA ILE A 81 -4.53 -1.91 -9.38
C ILE A 81 -4.71 -1.15 -10.70
N PRO A 82 -4.71 0.21 -10.73
CA PRO A 82 -4.77 0.94 -11.99
C PRO A 82 -3.60 0.64 -12.94
N GLY A 83 -2.39 0.47 -12.41
CA GLY A 83 -1.22 0.09 -13.19
C GLY A 83 -1.39 -1.28 -13.85
N LEU A 84 -1.84 -2.28 -13.09
CA LEU A 84 -2.11 -3.62 -13.61
C LEU A 84 -3.26 -3.63 -14.63
N GLN A 85 -4.32 -2.85 -14.40
CA GLN A 85 -5.42 -2.71 -15.36
C GLN A 85 -4.95 -2.12 -16.68
N LYS A 86 -4.09 -1.09 -16.63
CA LYS A 86 -3.48 -0.50 -17.83
C LYS A 86 -2.61 -1.52 -18.58
N LEU A 87 -1.83 -2.32 -17.86
CA LEU A 87 -1.02 -3.39 -18.44
C LEU A 87 -1.91 -4.46 -19.10
N SER A 88 -2.95 -4.92 -18.41
CA SER A 88 -3.89 -5.91 -18.95
C SER A 88 -4.54 -5.41 -20.25
N ALA A 89 -5.05 -4.18 -20.24
CA ALA A 89 -5.66 -3.59 -21.43
C ALA A 89 -4.69 -3.52 -22.62
N ALA A 90 -3.43 -3.14 -22.38
CA ALA A 90 -2.41 -3.11 -23.43
C ALA A 90 -2.08 -4.51 -23.97
N LEU A 91 -2.01 -5.52 -23.11
CA LEU A 91 -1.77 -6.91 -23.52
C LEU A 91 -2.95 -7.48 -24.33
N TRP A 92 -4.19 -7.21 -23.93
CA TRP A 92 -5.36 -7.59 -24.70
C TRP A 92 -5.44 -6.90 -26.06
N ALA A 93 -5.08 -5.61 -26.13
CA ALA A 93 -4.99 -4.90 -27.41
C ALA A 93 -3.94 -5.54 -28.34
N LYS A 94 -2.76 -5.92 -27.81
CA LYS A 94 -1.74 -6.63 -28.57
C LYS A 94 -2.16 -8.05 -28.95
N SER A 95 -2.89 -8.74 -28.10
CA SER A 95 -3.49 -10.04 -28.44
C SER A 95 -4.41 -9.94 -29.67
N ALA A 96 -5.26 -8.92 -29.72
CA ALA A 96 -6.14 -8.67 -30.87
C ALA A 96 -5.36 -8.27 -32.14
N GLU A 97 -4.36 -7.41 -32.00
CA GLU A 97 -3.50 -6.95 -33.11
C GLU A 97 -2.73 -8.13 -33.76
N PHE A 98 -2.23 -9.05 -32.94
CA PHE A 98 -1.36 -10.15 -33.38
C PHE A 98 -2.12 -11.49 -33.61
N LYS A 99 -3.45 -11.45 -33.69
CA LYS A 99 -4.27 -12.67 -33.80
C LYS A 99 -3.95 -13.56 -34.99
N ASP A 100 -3.49 -12.96 -36.09
CA ASP A 100 -3.23 -13.65 -37.36
C ASP A 100 -1.72 -13.91 -37.61
N ILE A 101 -0.85 -13.55 -36.66
CA ILE A 101 0.60 -13.78 -36.76
C ILE A 101 0.90 -15.20 -36.27
N ILE A 102 1.18 -16.12 -37.17
CA ILE A 102 1.54 -17.50 -36.83
C ILE A 102 2.99 -17.56 -36.38
N LYS A 103 3.23 -18.24 -35.27
CA LYS A 103 4.55 -18.53 -34.71
C LYS A 103 4.65 -20.00 -34.27
N ILE A 104 5.88 -20.47 -34.09
CA ILE A 104 6.09 -21.77 -33.44
C ILE A 104 5.94 -21.67 -31.91
N GLY A 105 5.26 -22.63 -31.31
CA GLY A 105 5.28 -22.84 -29.87
C GLY A 105 6.64 -23.38 -29.41
N ARG A 106 6.92 -23.32 -28.12
CA ARG A 106 8.17 -23.80 -27.53
C ARG A 106 7.93 -24.44 -26.17
N THR A 107 8.42 -25.66 -26.02
CA THR A 107 8.41 -26.41 -24.76
C THR A 107 9.76 -27.10 -24.61
N HIS A 108 10.26 -27.17 -23.39
CA HIS A 108 11.57 -27.79 -23.11
C HIS A 108 12.70 -27.34 -24.04
N THR A 109 12.73 -26.07 -24.43
CA THR A 109 13.68 -25.47 -25.40
C THR A 109 13.58 -26.02 -26.83
N GLN A 110 12.59 -26.83 -27.13
CA GLN A 110 12.31 -27.44 -28.43
C GLN A 110 11.10 -26.79 -29.10
N ASP A 111 11.03 -26.86 -30.41
CA ASP A 111 9.90 -26.43 -31.18
C ASP A 111 8.68 -27.31 -30.89
N ALA A 112 7.56 -26.64 -30.65
CA ALA A 112 6.26 -27.29 -30.33
C ALA A 112 5.20 -26.95 -31.42
N THR A 113 3.94 -27.21 -31.13
CA THR A 113 2.85 -26.93 -32.06
C THR A 113 2.78 -25.45 -32.42
N PRO A 114 2.45 -25.09 -33.68
CA PRO A 114 2.19 -23.72 -34.06
C PRO A 114 1.02 -23.10 -33.26
N LEU A 115 1.16 -21.82 -32.96
CA LEU A 115 0.12 -20.98 -32.35
C LEU A 115 0.22 -19.58 -32.94
N THR A 116 -0.75 -18.72 -32.61
CA THR A 116 -0.63 -17.31 -32.98
C THR A 116 0.05 -16.51 -31.87
N LEU A 117 0.74 -15.45 -32.27
CA LEU A 117 1.31 -14.51 -31.30
C LEU A 117 0.21 -13.87 -30.44
N GLY A 118 -0.98 -13.65 -31.01
CA GLY A 118 -2.14 -13.19 -30.25
C GLY A 118 -2.56 -14.14 -29.13
N GLN A 119 -2.49 -15.46 -29.37
CA GLN A 119 -2.75 -16.45 -28.31
C GLN A 119 -1.72 -16.37 -27.18
N GLU A 120 -0.45 -16.17 -27.49
CA GLU A 120 0.59 -16.00 -26.49
C GLU A 120 0.32 -14.75 -25.61
N PHE A 121 0.02 -13.62 -26.24
CA PHE A 121 -0.33 -12.38 -25.51
C PHE A 121 -1.62 -12.53 -24.69
N SER A 122 -2.61 -13.29 -25.15
CA SER A 122 -3.81 -13.57 -24.37
C SER A 122 -3.49 -14.33 -23.07
N GLY A 123 -2.52 -15.23 -23.12
CA GLY A 123 -2.02 -15.92 -21.94
C GLY A 123 -1.43 -14.96 -20.90
N TYR A 124 -0.60 -14.00 -21.35
CA TYR A 124 -0.04 -12.97 -20.46
C TYR A 124 -1.12 -12.06 -19.88
N ALA A 125 -2.06 -11.60 -20.72
CA ALA A 125 -3.18 -10.78 -20.28
C ALA A 125 -4.01 -11.49 -19.19
N THR A 126 -4.34 -12.76 -19.42
CA THR A 126 -5.08 -13.59 -18.46
C THR A 126 -4.33 -13.73 -17.12
N GLN A 127 -3.00 -13.85 -17.14
CA GLN A 127 -2.20 -13.93 -15.92
C GLN A 127 -2.28 -12.63 -15.12
N VAL A 128 -2.24 -11.47 -15.80
CA VAL A 128 -2.39 -10.16 -15.17
C VAL A 128 -3.79 -10.00 -14.57
N ASP A 129 -4.85 -10.38 -15.30
CA ASP A 129 -6.23 -10.31 -14.81
C ASP A 129 -6.43 -11.16 -13.54
N LYS A 130 -5.90 -12.40 -13.55
CA LYS A 130 -5.88 -13.23 -12.35
C LYS A 130 -5.05 -12.63 -11.22
N GLY A 131 -3.98 -11.92 -11.54
CA GLY A 131 -3.16 -11.16 -10.59
C GLY A 131 -3.98 -10.05 -9.92
N ILE A 132 -4.72 -9.27 -10.71
CA ILE A 132 -5.62 -8.22 -10.21
C ILE A 132 -6.67 -8.81 -9.27
N ALA A 133 -7.29 -9.93 -9.67
CA ALA A 133 -8.28 -10.60 -8.83
C ALA A 133 -7.69 -11.01 -7.47
N ARG A 134 -6.50 -11.61 -7.45
CA ARG A 134 -5.81 -11.99 -6.21
C ARG A 134 -5.50 -10.79 -5.32
N VAL A 135 -4.97 -9.69 -5.89
CA VAL A 135 -4.74 -8.45 -5.12
C VAL A 135 -6.04 -7.95 -4.50
N LYS A 136 -7.12 -7.91 -5.26
CA LYS A 136 -8.43 -7.47 -4.75
C LYS A 136 -8.95 -8.37 -3.62
N MET A 137 -8.72 -9.68 -3.69
CA MET A 137 -9.13 -10.62 -2.65
C MET A 137 -8.40 -10.41 -1.32
N CYS A 138 -7.18 -9.88 -1.34
CA CYS A 138 -6.42 -9.57 -0.11
C CYS A 138 -6.82 -8.25 0.55
N LEU A 139 -7.54 -7.35 -0.15
CA LEU A 139 -7.86 -6.03 0.40
C LEU A 139 -8.72 -6.06 1.66
N PRO A 140 -9.74 -6.94 1.80
CA PRO A 140 -10.51 -7.03 3.03
C PRO A 140 -9.63 -7.27 4.26
N ASP A 141 -8.65 -8.17 4.18
CA ASP A 141 -7.74 -8.47 5.27
C ASP A 141 -6.82 -7.28 5.58
N ILE A 142 -6.41 -6.53 4.55
CA ILE A 142 -5.61 -5.31 4.71
C ILE A 142 -6.41 -4.18 5.40
N TYR A 143 -7.73 -4.18 5.28
CA TYR A 143 -8.59 -3.17 5.92
C TYR A 143 -8.84 -3.46 7.41
N GLU A 144 -8.45 -4.62 7.90
CA GLU A 144 -8.42 -4.88 9.34
C GLU A 144 -7.20 -4.19 9.95
N LEU A 145 -7.43 -3.37 10.98
CA LEU A 145 -6.39 -2.57 11.60
C LEU A 145 -6.01 -3.13 12.97
N ALA A 146 -4.73 -3.04 13.31
CA ALA A 146 -4.20 -3.43 14.62
C ALA A 146 -4.54 -2.41 15.72
N GLN A 147 -5.18 -1.29 15.39
CA GLN A 147 -5.47 -0.20 16.32
C GLN A 147 -6.32 -0.68 17.50
N GLY A 148 -5.81 -0.48 18.73
CA GLY A 148 -6.45 -0.91 19.95
C GLY A 148 -6.10 -2.35 20.36
N GLY A 149 -5.25 -3.07 19.64
CA GLY A 149 -4.86 -4.45 19.91
C GLY A 149 -3.92 -4.63 21.10
N THR A 150 -3.27 -3.56 21.58
CA THR A 150 -2.30 -3.62 22.67
C THR A 150 -2.92 -3.12 23.97
N ARG A 151 -2.48 -3.69 25.11
CA ARG A 151 -2.88 -3.33 26.48
C ARG A 151 -4.37 -3.47 26.78
N GLY A 152 -5.03 -4.48 26.21
CA GLY A 152 -6.39 -4.86 26.62
C GLY A 152 -7.50 -3.94 26.09
N SER A 153 -7.22 -3.06 25.15
CA SER A 153 -8.24 -2.22 24.52
C SER A 153 -9.22 -3.00 23.62
N GLY A 154 -8.94 -4.26 23.29
CA GLY A 154 -9.90 -5.24 22.73
C GLY A 154 -10.74 -4.82 21.52
N LEU A 155 -10.43 -3.69 20.92
CA LEU A 155 -11.18 -3.12 19.82
C LEU A 155 -10.40 -3.30 18.51
N THR A 156 -10.56 -4.46 17.89
CA THR A 156 -10.33 -4.58 16.46
C THR A 156 -11.34 -3.68 15.75
N ARG A 157 -10.92 -2.50 15.37
CA ARG A 157 -11.74 -1.64 14.52
C ARG A 157 -11.35 -1.92 13.06
N ALA A 158 -12.24 -2.58 12.35
CA ALA A 158 -12.23 -2.47 10.91
C ALA A 158 -12.32 -0.99 10.54
N TRP A 159 -11.42 -0.52 9.70
CA TRP A 159 -11.54 0.81 9.12
C TRP A 159 -12.82 0.86 8.27
N PRO A 160 -13.73 1.81 8.51
CA PRO A 160 -14.83 1.99 7.59
C PRO A 160 -14.21 2.27 6.21
N PRO A 161 -14.74 1.67 5.14
CA PRO A 161 -14.20 1.88 3.81
C PRO A 161 -14.14 3.39 3.55
N LEU A 162 -12.94 3.94 3.39
CA LEU A 162 -12.70 5.32 2.95
C LEU A 162 -13.08 5.50 1.46
N LEU A 163 -13.94 4.64 0.98
CA LEU A 163 -14.55 4.79 -0.32
C LEU A 163 -16.00 5.14 -0.12
N PRO A 164 -16.47 6.28 -0.66
CA PRO A 164 -17.86 6.33 -1.05
C PRO A 164 -18.04 5.12 -1.96
N THR A 165 -18.98 4.26 -1.61
CA THR A 165 -19.46 3.23 -2.51
C THR A 165 -19.83 3.93 -3.81
N SER A 166 -18.92 3.92 -4.78
CA SER A 166 -19.25 4.31 -6.13
C SER A 166 -20.40 3.39 -6.55
N PRO A 167 -21.53 3.93 -7.07
CA PRO A 167 -22.64 3.09 -7.46
C PRO A 167 -22.11 2.11 -8.50
N ALA A 168 -22.24 0.83 -8.17
CA ALA A 168 -22.18 -0.34 -9.03
C ALA A 168 -21.44 -0.13 -10.36
N CYS A 169 -20.16 -0.54 -10.40
CA CYS A 169 -19.64 -1.09 -11.65
C CYS A 169 -20.26 -2.48 -11.77
N PRO A 170 -21.12 -2.76 -12.74
CA PRO A 170 -21.61 -4.11 -12.98
C PRO A 170 -20.44 -5.01 -13.34
N LEU A 171 -20.44 -6.21 -12.78
CA LEU A 171 -19.50 -7.31 -13.00
C LEU A 171 -19.40 -7.68 -14.48
#